data_39fc91c097354f51dffc34b27ca05ae4
#
_entry.id   39fc91c097354f51dffc34b27ca05ae4
#
_cell.length_a   1.000
_cell.length_b   1.000
_cell.length_c   1.000
_cell.angle_alpha   90.00
_cell.angle_beta   90.00
_cell.angle_gamma   90.00
#
_symmetry.space_group_name_H-M   'P 1'
#
loop_
_entity.id
_entity.type
_entity.pdbx_description
1 polymer ?
#
loop_
_entity_poly.entity_id
_entity_poly.type
_entity_poly.pdbx_seq_one_letter_code
_entity_poly.pdbx_strand_id
1 'polypeptide(L)'
;MKLNLKFTAIKVDEIEQAKKLPIENCIADTTIGNLILFIQKGLVNDSNGASISKANAITVIDEYLAEHDKDELVMDIIEALINGGFLSRELDLGKVRELKAKRQEQLNEELEN
;
A
#
# COMPACT_ATOMS: atom_id res chain seq x y z
N MET A 1 -15.70 2.23 4.24
CA MET A 1 -15.36 0.87 3.81
C MET A 1 -14.00 0.50 4.36
N LYS A 2 -13.90 -0.60 5.07
CA LYS A 2 -12.64 -1.08 5.61
C LYS A 2 -12.13 -2.22 4.74
N LEU A 3 -10.87 -2.13 4.29
CA LEU A 3 -10.26 -3.18 3.50
C LEU A 3 -9.76 -4.31 4.42
N ASN A 4 -10.04 -5.54 4.02
CA ASN A 4 -9.53 -6.71 4.73
C ASN A 4 -8.25 -7.17 4.03
N LEU A 5 -7.13 -6.60 4.46
CA LEU A 5 -5.82 -6.88 3.89
C LEU A 5 -5.04 -7.88 4.76
N LYS A 6 -4.48 -8.88 4.12
CA LYS A 6 -3.62 -9.85 4.79
C LYS A 6 -2.48 -10.24 3.83
N PHE A 7 -1.25 -9.98 4.25
CA PHE A 7 -0.08 -10.36 3.49
C PHE A 7 0.56 -11.61 4.09
N THR A 8 0.87 -12.56 3.22
CA THR A 8 1.61 -13.78 3.57
C THR A 8 3.00 -13.71 2.95
N ALA A 9 3.90 -14.59 3.37
CA ALA A 9 5.27 -14.60 2.84
C ALA A 9 5.28 -14.76 1.32
N ILE A 10 4.43 -15.61 0.78
CA ILE A 10 4.36 -15.81 -0.68
C ILE A 10 3.88 -14.55 -1.40
N LYS A 11 2.91 -13.85 -0.83
CA LYS A 11 2.40 -12.59 -1.42
C LYS A 11 3.45 -11.48 -1.37
N VAL A 12 4.16 -11.36 -0.25
CA VAL A 12 5.24 -10.39 -0.12
C VAL A 12 6.36 -10.71 -1.09
N ASP A 13 6.74 -12.00 -1.23
CA ASP A 13 7.75 -12.42 -2.20
C ASP A 13 7.34 -12.04 -3.63
N GLU A 14 6.09 -12.26 -4.00
CA GLU A 14 5.59 -11.88 -5.32
C GLU A 14 5.70 -10.37 -5.58
N ILE A 15 5.42 -9.55 -4.56
CA ILE A 15 5.58 -8.09 -4.66
C ILE A 15 7.05 -7.73 -4.83
N GLU A 16 7.92 -8.29 -4.01
CA GLU A 16 9.35 -8.01 -4.06
C GLU A 16 9.95 -8.42 -5.42
N GLN A 17 9.53 -9.56 -5.96
CA GLN A 17 9.98 -10.02 -7.27
C GLN A 17 9.48 -9.10 -8.40
N ALA A 18 8.23 -8.67 -8.32
CA ALA A 18 7.65 -7.76 -9.32
C ALA A 18 8.34 -6.40 -9.32
N LYS A 19 8.68 -5.88 -8.16
CA LYS A 19 9.30 -4.56 -8.00
C LYS A 19 10.82 -4.62 -8.01
N LYS A 20 11.41 -5.79 -7.80
CA LYS A 20 12.86 -6.02 -7.66
C LYS A 20 13.47 -5.19 -6.53
N LEU A 21 12.72 -5.05 -5.44
CA LEU A 21 13.08 -4.29 -4.25
C LEU A 21 12.60 -5.01 -3.01
N PRO A 22 13.29 -4.85 -1.87
CA PRO A 22 12.75 -5.34 -0.60
C PRO A 22 11.45 -4.62 -0.26
N ILE A 23 10.60 -5.27 0.52
CA ILE A 23 9.27 -4.75 0.84
C ILE A 23 9.32 -3.36 1.49
N GLU A 24 10.33 -3.09 2.31
CA GLU A 24 10.54 -1.80 2.96
C GLU A 24 10.71 -0.67 1.93
N ASN A 25 11.30 -0.98 0.80
CA ASN A 25 11.51 -0.03 -0.28
C ASN A 25 10.28 0.04 -1.20
N CYS A 26 9.56 -1.07 -1.35
CA CYS A 26 8.34 -1.11 -2.16
C CYS A 26 7.27 -0.16 -1.62
N ILE A 27 7.12 -0.06 -0.29
CA ILE A 27 6.11 0.80 0.33
C ILE A 27 6.41 2.29 0.18
N ALA A 28 7.64 2.65 -0.16
CA ALA A 28 8.01 4.05 -0.41
C ALA A 28 7.42 4.57 -1.72
N ASP A 29 7.09 3.68 -2.65
CA ASP A 29 6.45 4.05 -3.91
C ASP A 29 4.92 4.09 -3.72
N THR A 30 4.37 5.30 -3.65
CA THR A 30 2.94 5.52 -3.45
C THR A 30 2.20 5.82 -4.76
N THR A 31 2.76 5.43 -5.90
CA THR A 31 2.06 5.53 -7.17
C THR A 31 0.85 4.60 -7.18
N ILE A 32 -0.18 4.98 -7.92
CA ILE A 32 -1.41 4.18 -8.03
C ILE A 32 -1.10 2.77 -8.55
N GLY A 33 -0.19 2.66 -9.53
CA GLY A 33 0.21 1.34 -10.05
C GLY A 33 0.77 0.43 -8.97
N ASN A 34 1.57 0.98 -8.06
CA ASN A 34 2.13 0.22 -6.95
C ASN A 34 1.04 -0.17 -5.94
N LEU A 35 0.12 0.76 -5.65
CA LEU A 35 -1.00 0.48 -4.74
C LEU A 35 -1.91 -0.61 -5.32
N ILE A 36 -2.15 -0.61 -6.62
CA ILE A 36 -2.90 -1.67 -7.30
C ILE A 36 -2.25 -3.03 -7.04
N LEU A 37 -0.93 -3.11 -7.17
CA LEU A 37 -0.19 -4.36 -6.92
C LEU A 37 -0.39 -4.83 -5.47
N PHE A 38 -0.26 -3.93 -4.49
CA PHE A 38 -0.47 -4.27 -3.08
C PHE A 38 -1.90 -4.76 -2.81
N ILE A 39 -2.90 -4.11 -3.41
CA ILE A 39 -4.29 -4.53 -3.24
C ILE A 39 -4.53 -5.89 -3.90
N GLN A 40 -3.97 -6.13 -5.08
CA GLN A 40 -4.08 -7.44 -5.72
C GLN A 40 -3.54 -8.57 -4.84
N LYS A 41 -2.44 -8.33 -4.16
CA LYS A 41 -1.76 -9.35 -3.37
C LYS A 41 -2.29 -9.46 -1.94
N GLY A 42 -2.75 -8.35 -1.37
CA GLY A 42 -3.13 -8.29 0.03
C GLY A 42 -4.61 -8.47 0.31
N LEU A 43 -5.48 -8.17 -0.65
CA LEU A 43 -6.92 -8.27 -0.41
C LEU A 43 -7.34 -9.75 -0.28
N VAL A 44 -7.94 -10.07 0.86
CA VAL A 44 -8.37 -11.45 1.14
C VAL A 44 -9.61 -11.76 0.34
N ASN A 45 -9.49 -12.78 -0.50
CA ASN A 45 -10.61 -13.35 -1.26
C ASN A 45 -11.05 -14.62 -0.52
N ASP A 46 -12.30 -14.66 -0.10
CA ASP A 46 -12.85 -15.72 0.75
C ASP A 46 -12.83 -17.12 0.12
N SER A 47 -12.69 -17.23 -1.18
CA SER A 47 -12.90 -18.52 -1.84
C SER A 47 -11.68 -19.45 -1.80
N ASN A 48 -10.43 -18.94 -1.85
CA ASN A 48 -9.26 -19.83 -1.89
C ASN A 48 -7.92 -19.15 -1.60
N GLY A 49 -7.92 -17.91 -1.10
CA GLY A 49 -6.70 -17.16 -0.84
C GLY A 49 -5.94 -16.69 -2.09
N ALA A 50 -6.55 -16.82 -3.26
CA ALA A 50 -5.93 -16.37 -4.50
C ALA A 50 -5.93 -14.84 -4.60
N SER A 51 -4.97 -14.31 -5.36
CA SER A 51 -4.93 -12.89 -5.68
C SER A 51 -6.13 -12.50 -6.55
N ILE A 52 -6.67 -11.31 -6.34
CA ILE A 52 -7.73 -10.78 -7.19
C ILE A 52 -7.12 -10.27 -8.51
N SER A 53 -7.96 -10.08 -9.52
CA SER A 53 -7.51 -9.52 -10.79
C SER A 53 -7.13 -8.04 -10.65
N LYS A 54 -6.33 -7.55 -11.58
CA LYS A 54 -5.98 -6.12 -11.63
C LYS A 54 -7.22 -5.26 -11.79
N ALA A 55 -8.17 -5.67 -12.63
CA ALA A 55 -9.42 -4.94 -12.83
C ALA A 55 -10.22 -4.84 -11.54
N ASN A 56 -10.32 -5.93 -10.78
CA ASN A 56 -11.01 -5.92 -9.49
C ASN A 56 -10.29 -5.05 -8.47
N ALA A 57 -8.96 -5.08 -8.44
CA ALA A 57 -8.18 -4.20 -7.55
C ALA A 57 -8.42 -2.73 -7.85
N ILE A 58 -8.47 -2.35 -9.12
CA ILE A 58 -8.77 -0.98 -9.54
C ILE A 58 -10.15 -0.56 -9.07
N THR A 59 -11.15 -1.42 -9.23
CA THR A 59 -12.52 -1.16 -8.76
C THR A 59 -12.56 -0.94 -7.25
N VAL A 60 -11.87 -1.78 -6.48
CA VAL A 60 -11.79 -1.67 -5.02
C VAL A 60 -11.15 -0.34 -4.63
N ILE A 61 -10.07 0.05 -5.30
CA ILE A 61 -9.39 1.32 -5.00
C ILE A 61 -10.30 2.50 -5.32
N ASP A 62 -11.00 2.49 -6.44
CA ASP A 62 -11.93 3.56 -6.80
C ASP A 62 -13.05 3.71 -5.76
N GLU A 63 -13.61 2.59 -5.30
CA GLU A 63 -14.63 2.59 -4.25
C GLU A 63 -14.08 3.13 -2.92
N TYR A 64 -12.87 2.72 -2.56
CA TYR A 64 -12.21 3.18 -1.34
C TYR A 64 -11.97 4.69 -1.39
N LEU A 65 -11.44 5.19 -2.49
CA LEU A 65 -11.10 6.61 -2.65
C LEU A 65 -12.33 7.51 -2.77
N ALA A 66 -13.52 6.95 -2.97
CA ALA A 66 -14.76 7.72 -2.91
C ALA A 66 -15.06 8.23 -1.50
N GLU A 67 -14.57 7.54 -0.46
CA GLU A 67 -14.81 7.87 0.95
C GLU A 67 -13.55 8.20 1.74
N HIS A 68 -12.37 7.82 1.21
CA HIS A 68 -11.08 7.97 1.87
C HIS A 68 -10.08 8.58 0.92
N ASP A 69 -8.94 9.02 1.44
CA ASP A 69 -7.88 9.52 0.58
C ASP A 69 -6.80 8.46 0.33
N LYS A 70 -5.90 8.77 -0.59
CA LYS A 70 -4.80 7.89 -0.97
C LYS A 70 -3.88 7.55 0.20
N ASP A 71 -3.67 8.52 1.10
CA ASP A 71 -2.80 8.33 2.25
C ASP A 71 -3.38 7.34 3.25
N GLU A 72 -4.69 7.35 3.42
CA GLU A 72 -5.38 6.36 4.25
C GLU A 72 -5.21 4.96 3.67
N LEU A 73 -5.26 4.83 2.34
CA LEU A 73 -5.01 3.56 1.66
C LEU A 73 -3.59 3.05 1.92
N VAL A 74 -2.60 3.93 1.77
CA VAL A 74 -1.20 3.59 2.05
C VAL A 74 -1.03 3.14 3.50
N MET A 75 -1.67 3.84 4.43
CA MET A 75 -1.61 3.51 5.86
C MET A 75 -2.23 2.13 6.14
N ASP A 76 -3.35 1.81 5.52
CA ASP A 76 -3.99 0.50 5.68
C ASP A 76 -3.08 -0.62 5.18
N ILE A 77 -2.40 -0.41 4.06
CA ILE A 77 -1.45 -1.37 3.51
C ILE A 77 -0.27 -1.58 4.47
N ILE A 78 0.30 -0.50 4.98
CA ILE A 78 1.44 -0.55 5.91
C ILE A 78 1.03 -1.26 7.20
N GLU A 79 -0.13 -0.94 7.75
CA GLU A 79 -0.63 -1.60 8.95
C GLU A 79 -0.77 -3.11 8.75
N ALA A 80 -1.29 -3.53 7.59
CA ALA A 80 -1.43 -4.95 7.28
C ALA A 80 -0.06 -5.64 7.19
N LEU A 81 0.96 -4.97 6.63
CA LEU A 81 2.31 -5.51 6.56
C LEU A 81 2.96 -5.60 7.95
N ILE A 82 2.73 -4.62 8.81
CA ILE A 82 3.18 -4.65 10.21
C ILE A 82 2.52 -5.82 10.94
N ASN A 83 1.22 -5.97 10.80
CA ASN A 83 0.47 -7.05 11.44
C ASN A 83 0.91 -8.44 10.96
N GLY A 84 1.37 -8.54 9.71
CA GLY A 84 1.94 -9.77 9.18
C GLY A 84 3.37 -10.03 9.59
N GLY A 85 4.03 -9.08 10.24
CA GLY A 85 5.41 -9.20 10.67
C GLY A 85 6.45 -8.83 9.60
N PHE A 86 6.03 -8.28 8.46
CA PHE A 86 6.93 -7.93 7.36
C PHE A 86 7.57 -6.56 7.50
N LEU A 87 7.01 -5.71 8.34
CA LEU A 87 7.57 -4.41 8.68
C LEU A 87 7.64 -4.28 10.19
N SER A 88 8.67 -3.59 10.67
CA SER A 88 8.82 -3.30 12.09
C SER A 88 7.80 -2.27 12.55
N ARG A 89 7.25 -2.46 13.74
CA ARG A 89 6.36 -1.46 14.37
C ARG A 89 7.08 -0.15 14.65
N GLU A 90 8.41 -0.17 14.67
CA GLU A 90 9.24 1.03 14.84
C GLU A 90 9.39 1.82 13.55
N LEU A 91 9.20 1.16 12.39
CA LEU A 91 9.11 1.82 11.08
C LEU A 91 7.79 2.55 10.90
N ASP A 92 7.21 2.88 11.97
CA ASP A 92 5.82 3.13 12.14
C ASP A 92 5.28 4.29 11.31
N LEU A 93 4.06 4.50 11.50
CA LEU A 93 3.25 5.57 10.97
C LEU A 93 3.91 6.95 11.08
N GLY A 94 4.85 7.13 12.02
CA GLY A 94 5.61 8.37 12.17
C GLY A 94 6.56 8.63 11.01
N LYS A 95 7.34 7.62 10.60
CA LYS A 95 8.23 7.75 9.43
C LYS A 95 7.48 7.96 8.13
N VAL A 96 6.36 7.26 7.97
CA VAL A 96 5.51 7.44 6.80
C VAL A 96 4.93 8.85 6.77
N ARG A 97 4.52 9.36 7.92
CA ARG A 97 4.03 10.74 8.06
C ARG A 97 5.11 11.76 7.75
N GLU A 98 6.36 11.51 8.18
CA GLU A 98 7.49 12.37 7.86
C GLU A 98 7.78 12.40 6.36
N LEU A 99 7.78 11.23 5.72
CA LEU A 99 7.97 11.14 4.27
C LEU A 99 6.85 11.85 3.51
N LYS A 100 5.64 11.72 4.01
CA LYS A 100 4.46 12.40 3.47
C LYS A 100 4.58 13.92 3.64
N ALA A 101 5.01 14.38 4.80
CA ALA A 101 5.19 15.82 5.07
C ALA A 101 6.25 16.41 4.16
N LYS A 102 7.37 15.70 3.96
CA LYS A 102 8.43 16.13 3.03
C LYS A 102 7.95 16.21 1.59
N ARG A 103 7.14 15.25 1.16
CA ARG A 103 6.53 15.27 -0.17
C ARG A 103 5.59 16.45 -0.34
N GLN A 104 4.79 16.74 0.67
CA GLN A 104 3.87 17.86 0.65
C GLN A 104 4.61 19.19 0.57
N GLU A 105 5.71 19.34 1.31
CA GLU A 105 6.57 20.52 1.24
C GLU A 105 7.17 20.69 -0.15
N GLN A 106 7.68 19.63 -0.76
CA GLN A 106 8.22 19.67 -2.11
C GLN A 106 7.16 20.08 -3.14
N LEU A 107 5.95 19.54 -3.02
CA LEU A 107 4.84 19.91 -3.89
C LEU A 107 4.46 21.39 -3.73
N ASN A 108 4.44 21.88 -2.51
CA ASN A 108 4.14 23.29 -2.23
C ASN A 108 5.21 24.21 -2.79
N GLU A 109 6.50 23.83 -2.68
CA GLU A 109 7.61 24.59 -3.26
C GLU A 109 7.52 24.65 -4.78
N GLU A 110 7.17 23.54 -5.42
CA GLU A 110 6.98 23.48 -6.89
C GLU A 110 5.80 24.33 -7.33
N LEU A 111 4.74 24.40 -6.54
CA LEU A 111 3.56 25.22 -6.85
C LEU A 111 3.77 26.71 -6.62
N GLU A 112 4.70 27.10 -5.75
CA GLU A 112 5.02 28.50 -5.47
C GLU A 112 6.00 29.09 -6.49
N ASN A 113 6.64 28.28 -7.28
CA ASN A 113 7.54 28.68 -8.33
C ASN A 113 6.86 28.58 -9.69
#